data_c7cde5ad048cca15c1fd4127a2f560ac
#
_entry.id   c7cde5ad048cca15c1fd4127a2f560ac
#
_cell.length_a   1.000
_cell.length_b   1.000
_cell.length_c   1.000
_cell.angle_alpha   90.00
_cell.angle_beta   90.00
_cell.angle_gamma   90.00
#
_symmetry.space_group_name_H-M   'P 1'
#
loop_
_entity.id
_entity.type
_entity.pdbx_description
1 polymer ?
#
loop_
_entity_poly.entity_id
_entity_poly.type
_entity_poly.pdbx_seq_one_letter_code
_entity_poly.pdbx_strand_id
1 'polypeptide(L)'
;MKQGIKTIQNLYEELERQREARQDLIADTRSLKVNSTNGVTMISVATGDDVLSYRLGEIAHRQLAERLGIPYKYYERMRAEYPVLLDENVNGWLTKNPEKRMLRTLDGRLRAFLSDRYRRLDNLELVDHVLPVISQMKGCEVVSADITETHLYLKVINKTMKTEIVPGDIVQAGFVVSNSEIGLGALKVEPLVYRLICKNGMISKDYAHKKYHTGRQVEDTDNAYELYSDETLAADDKAYFMKVQDIVSAAVDEAKFNLTVDKLRSAMRIVTGENPVQTVEVLGDRYVLNKLERASILRHFIMGNDFSHFGLVNAVTRSSQDVADYNRATELERIGGTLLDEGVDRAAKKGLLRLPAAA
;
A
#
# COMPACT_ATOMS: atom_id res chain seq x y z
N MET A 1 -11.55 -10.65 -4.62
CA MET A 1 -10.17 -10.11 -4.68
C MET A 1 -9.83 -9.81 -6.12
N LYS A 2 -9.37 -8.60 -6.40
CA LYS A 2 -8.97 -8.20 -7.76
C LYS A 2 -7.78 -9.02 -8.23
N GLN A 3 -7.82 -9.48 -9.47
CA GLN A 3 -6.68 -10.13 -10.12
C GLN A 3 -5.74 -9.06 -10.67
N GLY A 4 -4.44 -9.23 -10.39
CA GLY A 4 -3.37 -8.38 -10.91
C GLY A 4 -2.64 -9.03 -12.08
N ILE A 5 -1.32 -8.90 -12.12
CA ILE A 5 -0.46 -9.58 -13.10
C ILE A 5 -0.70 -11.09 -12.99
N LYS A 6 -0.95 -11.74 -14.14
CA LYS A 6 -1.47 -13.12 -14.16
C LYS A 6 -0.52 -14.18 -13.63
N THR A 7 0.79 -13.96 -13.74
CA THR A 7 1.83 -14.93 -13.33
C THR A 7 2.95 -14.25 -12.54
N ILE A 8 3.62 -15.03 -11.68
CA ILE A 8 4.82 -14.58 -10.97
C ILE A 8 5.96 -14.28 -11.96
N GLN A 9 6.02 -15.02 -13.06
CA GLN A 9 7.01 -14.78 -14.11
C GLN A 9 6.83 -13.38 -14.73
N ASN A 10 5.62 -12.99 -15.11
CA ASN A 10 5.35 -11.66 -15.68
C ASN A 10 5.68 -10.54 -14.68
N LEU A 11 5.45 -10.77 -13.37
CA LEU A 11 5.86 -9.85 -12.33
C LEU A 11 7.38 -9.69 -12.30
N TYR A 12 8.10 -10.82 -12.35
CA TYR A 12 9.55 -10.83 -12.29
C TYR A 12 10.17 -10.11 -13.50
N GLU A 13 9.69 -10.42 -14.71
CA GLU A 13 10.10 -9.77 -15.95
C GLU A 13 9.91 -8.24 -15.89
N GLU A 14 8.78 -7.78 -15.36
CA GLU A 14 8.52 -6.35 -15.19
C GLU A 14 9.43 -5.72 -14.13
N LEU A 15 9.70 -6.40 -13.02
CA LEU A 15 10.61 -5.89 -11.99
C LEU A 15 12.06 -5.80 -12.50
N GLU A 16 12.53 -6.77 -13.29
CA GLU A 16 13.84 -6.72 -13.95
C GLU A 16 13.91 -5.58 -14.95
N ARG A 17 12.90 -5.43 -15.80
CA ARG A 17 12.80 -4.29 -16.72
C ARG A 17 12.88 -2.94 -15.96
N GLN A 18 12.17 -2.81 -14.84
CA GLN A 18 12.20 -1.58 -14.03
C GLN A 18 13.58 -1.35 -13.41
N ARG A 19 14.28 -2.40 -12.97
CA ARG A 19 15.66 -2.30 -12.47
C ARG A 19 16.61 -1.72 -13.52
N GLU A 20 16.50 -2.20 -14.77
CA GLU A 20 17.35 -1.72 -15.88
C GLU A 20 17.02 -0.29 -16.32
N ALA A 21 15.73 0.09 -16.30
CA ALA A 21 15.26 1.42 -16.70
C ALA A 21 15.41 2.50 -15.61
N ARG A 22 15.80 2.11 -14.41
CA ARG A 22 15.94 2.99 -13.24
C ARG A 22 17.30 3.68 -13.22
N GLN A 23 17.28 4.99 -12.90
CA GLN A 23 18.48 5.80 -12.64
C GLN A 23 18.25 6.64 -11.39
N ASP A 24 18.55 6.08 -10.21
CA ASP A 24 18.39 6.80 -8.95
C ASP A 24 19.68 7.57 -8.62
N LEU A 25 19.54 8.81 -8.14
CA LEU A 25 20.69 9.65 -7.80
C LEU A 25 20.39 10.51 -6.56
N ILE A 26 21.45 10.84 -5.83
CA ILE A 26 21.40 11.85 -4.76
C ILE A 26 21.99 13.14 -5.33
N ALA A 27 21.24 14.24 -5.24
CA ALA A 27 21.65 15.53 -5.76
C ALA A 27 21.45 16.64 -4.71
N ASP A 28 22.36 17.63 -4.72
CA ASP A 28 22.15 18.88 -4.00
C ASP A 28 21.08 19.70 -4.73
N THR A 29 20.13 20.28 -4.00
CA THR A 29 19.03 21.04 -4.62
C THR A 29 19.51 22.24 -5.43
N ARG A 30 20.70 22.77 -5.17
CA ARG A 30 21.33 23.84 -5.98
C ARG A 30 21.71 23.39 -7.38
N SER A 31 21.92 22.07 -7.59
CA SER A 31 22.20 21.50 -8.91
C SER A 31 20.93 21.18 -9.70
N LEU A 32 19.76 21.41 -9.10
CA LEU A 32 18.46 21.12 -9.71
C LEU A 32 17.88 22.38 -10.37
N LYS A 33 17.26 22.19 -11.53
CA LYS A 33 16.51 23.24 -12.21
C LYS A 33 15.20 22.69 -12.77
N VAL A 34 14.10 23.31 -12.40
CA VAL A 34 12.76 22.99 -12.94
C VAL A 34 12.44 23.93 -14.09
N ASN A 35 11.89 23.39 -15.16
CA ASN A 35 11.42 24.13 -16.33
C ASN A 35 10.13 23.49 -16.86
N SER A 36 9.14 24.32 -17.09
CA SER A 36 7.82 23.92 -17.58
C SER A 36 7.55 24.48 -18.97
N THR A 37 7.37 23.61 -19.95
CA THR A 37 7.10 23.97 -21.33
C THR A 37 5.98 23.11 -21.89
N ASN A 38 5.00 23.72 -22.54
CA ASN A 38 3.87 23.03 -23.20
C ASN A 38 3.11 22.06 -22.26
N GLY A 39 2.91 22.45 -21.00
CA GLY A 39 2.21 21.62 -20.01
C GLY A 39 3.03 20.45 -19.43
N VAL A 40 4.30 20.35 -19.79
CA VAL A 40 5.23 19.34 -19.24
C VAL A 40 6.26 20.04 -18.36
N THR A 41 6.39 19.58 -17.14
CA THR A 41 7.43 20.05 -16.21
C THR A 41 8.59 19.07 -16.21
N MET A 42 9.79 19.57 -16.47
CA MET A 42 11.04 18.83 -16.43
C MET A 42 11.87 19.28 -15.23
N ILE A 43 12.62 18.37 -14.64
CA ILE A 43 13.68 18.68 -13.68
C ILE A 43 15.00 18.26 -14.29
N SER A 44 15.95 19.17 -14.30
CA SER A 44 17.32 18.93 -14.77
C SER A 44 18.26 18.88 -13.57
N VAL A 45 19.23 17.99 -13.64
CA VAL A 45 20.27 17.77 -12.63
C VAL A 45 21.63 17.97 -13.29
N ALA A 46 22.41 18.95 -12.83
CA ALA A 46 23.77 19.12 -13.26
C ALA A 46 24.68 18.11 -12.55
N THR A 47 25.37 17.26 -13.31
CA THR A 47 26.30 16.22 -12.83
C THR A 47 27.66 16.42 -13.54
N GLY A 48 28.55 17.24 -12.93
CA GLY A 48 29.79 17.62 -13.60
C GLY A 48 29.54 18.41 -14.89
N ASP A 49 30.03 17.87 -16.02
CA ASP A 49 29.84 18.47 -17.35
C ASP A 49 28.54 18.07 -18.04
N ASP A 50 27.78 17.10 -17.47
CA ASP A 50 26.55 16.58 -18.03
C ASP A 50 25.32 17.18 -17.33
N VAL A 51 24.19 17.23 -18.06
CA VAL A 51 22.87 17.60 -17.54
C VAL A 51 21.89 16.49 -17.82
N LEU A 52 21.45 15.83 -16.78
CA LEU A 52 20.38 14.83 -16.86
C LEU A 52 19.03 15.52 -16.71
N SER A 53 18.04 15.15 -17.51
CA SER A 53 16.70 15.75 -17.46
C SER A 53 15.61 14.68 -17.40
N TYR A 54 14.68 14.86 -16.47
CA TYR A 54 13.58 13.93 -16.23
C TYR A 54 12.24 14.66 -16.20
N ARG A 55 11.23 14.07 -16.80
CA ARG A 55 9.86 14.56 -16.65
C ARG A 55 9.37 14.29 -15.23
N LEU A 56 8.75 15.27 -14.56
CA LEU A 56 8.14 15.05 -13.25
C LEU A 56 6.88 14.17 -13.36
N GLY A 57 6.80 13.13 -12.53
CA GLY A 57 5.59 12.37 -12.28
C GLY A 57 4.69 13.09 -11.25
N GLU A 58 3.41 12.74 -11.21
CA GLU A 58 2.43 13.38 -10.31
C GLU A 58 2.82 13.28 -8.82
N ILE A 59 3.42 12.15 -8.43
CA ILE A 59 3.87 11.94 -7.05
C ILE A 59 5.07 12.83 -6.76
N ALA A 60 6.02 12.93 -7.68
CA ALA A 60 7.18 13.82 -7.54
C ALA A 60 6.75 15.29 -7.45
N HIS A 61 5.74 15.73 -8.21
CA HIS A 61 5.16 17.07 -8.09
C HIS A 61 4.63 17.33 -6.67
N ARG A 62 3.88 16.38 -6.11
CA ARG A 62 3.33 16.50 -4.76
C ARG A 62 4.42 16.55 -3.70
N GLN A 63 5.40 15.64 -3.78
CA GLN A 63 6.51 15.58 -2.84
C GLN A 63 7.40 16.83 -2.92
N LEU A 64 7.64 17.35 -4.12
CA LEU A 64 8.38 18.59 -4.33
C LEU A 64 7.65 19.78 -3.71
N ALA A 65 6.34 19.93 -3.95
CA ALA A 65 5.51 20.97 -3.36
C ALA A 65 5.54 20.90 -1.81
N GLU A 66 5.30 19.70 -1.27
CA GLU A 66 5.29 19.46 0.18
C GLU A 66 6.64 19.82 0.81
N ARG A 67 7.74 19.41 0.16
CA ARG A 67 9.08 19.66 0.67
C ARG A 67 9.47 21.12 0.67
N LEU A 68 9.05 21.85 -0.34
CA LEU A 68 9.30 23.30 -0.44
C LEU A 68 8.28 24.13 0.38
N GLY A 69 7.35 23.49 1.09
CA GLY A 69 6.32 24.19 1.86
C GLY A 69 5.29 24.92 0.99
N ILE A 70 5.16 24.55 -0.29
CA ILE A 70 4.19 25.13 -1.21
C ILE A 70 2.86 24.36 -1.08
N PRO A 71 1.74 25.00 -0.70
CA PRO A 71 0.44 24.35 -0.63
C PRO A 71 0.10 23.69 -1.97
N TYR A 72 -0.20 22.38 -1.98
CA TYR A 72 -0.33 21.63 -3.23
C TYR A 72 -1.40 22.19 -4.18
N LYS A 73 -2.52 22.72 -3.65
CA LYS A 73 -3.53 23.38 -4.49
C LYS A 73 -3.00 24.61 -5.22
N TYR A 74 -2.12 25.38 -4.56
CA TYR A 74 -1.48 26.53 -5.20
C TYR A 74 -0.41 26.11 -6.20
N TYR A 75 0.37 25.09 -5.88
CA TYR A 75 1.32 24.46 -6.80
C TYR A 75 0.63 24.02 -8.11
N GLU A 76 -0.49 23.29 -8.01
CA GLU A 76 -1.27 22.84 -9.16
C GLU A 76 -1.88 24.01 -9.96
N ARG A 77 -2.32 25.06 -9.27
CA ARG A 77 -2.80 26.26 -9.95
C ARG A 77 -1.70 26.93 -10.75
N MET A 78 -0.50 27.10 -10.20
CA MET A 78 0.66 27.63 -10.94
C MET A 78 1.01 26.73 -12.13
N ARG A 79 1.02 25.42 -11.94
CA ARG A 79 1.31 24.44 -12.99
C ARG A 79 0.32 24.55 -14.18
N ALA A 80 -0.95 24.73 -13.88
CA ALA A 80 -2.00 24.78 -14.89
C ALA A 80 -2.15 26.16 -15.56
N GLU A 81 -2.09 27.23 -14.78
CA GLU A 81 -2.44 28.58 -15.23
C GLU A 81 -1.22 29.44 -15.56
N TYR A 82 -0.11 29.26 -14.84
CA TYR A 82 1.08 30.11 -14.99
C TYR A 82 2.40 29.35 -14.71
N PRO A 83 2.83 28.45 -15.63
CA PRO A 83 4.00 27.59 -15.45
C PRO A 83 5.32 28.33 -15.15
N VAL A 84 5.51 29.52 -15.72
CA VAL A 84 6.70 30.35 -15.46
C VAL A 84 6.80 30.72 -13.98
N LEU A 85 5.67 31.06 -13.34
CA LEU A 85 5.63 31.35 -11.90
C LEU A 85 5.94 30.11 -11.06
N LEU A 86 5.50 28.92 -11.52
CA LEU A 86 5.88 27.66 -10.87
C LEU A 86 7.40 27.48 -10.91
N ASP A 87 8.01 27.64 -12.07
CA ASP A 87 9.44 27.45 -12.27
C ASP A 87 10.26 28.43 -11.41
N GLU A 88 9.91 29.71 -11.41
CA GLU A 88 10.56 30.73 -10.58
C GLU A 88 10.44 30.42 -9.08
N ASN A 89 9.25 30.04 -8.62
CA ASN A 89 8.98 29.74 -7.24
C ASN A 89 9.77 28.51 -6.77
N VAL A 90 9.67 27.40 -7.52
CA VAL A 90 10.38 26.16 -7.19
C VAL A 90 11.89 26.36 -7.21
N ASN A 91 12.45 26.93 -8.28
CA ASN A 91 13.89 27.15 -8.41
C ASN A 91 14.43 28.10 -7.34
N GLY A 92 13.64 29.12 -6.98
CA GLY A 92 14.00 30.03 -5.89
C GLY A 92 14.16 29.31 -4.55
N TRP A 93 13.22 28.43 -4.20
CA TRP A 93 13.28 27.67 -2.94
C TRP A 93 14.36 26.59 -2.96
N LEU A 94 14.57 25.89 -4.07
CA LEU A 94 15.64 24.87 -4.22
C LEU A 94 17.02 25.48 -3.97
N THR A 95 17.22 26.74 -4.38
CA THR A 95 18.49 27.45 -4.21
C THR A 95 18.63 28.08 -2.83
N LYS A 96 17.53 28.62 -2.27
CA LYS A 96 17.54 29.35 -1.01
C LYS A 96 17.79 28.46 0.21
N ASN A 97 17.22 27.24 0.19
CA ASN A 97 17.32 26.26 1.26
C ASN A 97 17.97 24.98 0.73
N PRO A 98 19.31 24.98 0.51
CA PRO A 98 20.00 23.86 -0.11
C PRO A 98 20.01 22.63 0.81
N GLU A 99 19.71 21.48 0.23
CA GLU A 99 19.76 20.18 0.90
C GLU A 99 20.02 19.06 -0.09
N LYS A 100 20.48 17.90 0.37
CA LYS A 100 20.61 16.72 -0.47
C LYS A 100 19.26 16.00 -0.59
N ARG A 101 18.91 15.54 -1.81
CA ARG A 101 17.69 14.81 -2.11
C ARG A 101 17.96 13.57 -2.94
N MET A 102 17.23 12.51 -2.62
CA MET A 102 17.17 11.32 -3.45
C MET A 102 16.12 11.50 -4.53
N LEU A 103 16.56 11.41 -5.78
CA LEU A 103 15.73 11.42 -6.97
C LEU A 103 15.57 9.97 -7.44
N ARG A 104 14.35 9.44 -7.40
CA ARG A 104 14.06 8.10 -7.94
C ARG A 104 13.41 8.22 -9.30
N THR A 105 14.03 7.59 -10.29
CA THR A 105 13.56 7.68 -11.67
C THR A 105 13.14 6.33 -12.23
N LEU A 106 12.32 6.35 -13.26
CA LEU A 106 11.96 5.20 -14.08
C LEU A 106 11.49 5.68 -15.46
N ASP A 107 11.96 5.03 -16.52
CA ASP A 107 11.55 5.33 -17.91
C ASP A 107 11.67 6.83 -18.26
N GLY A 108 12.77 7.48 -17.86
CA GLY A 108 13.02 8.90 -18.08
C GLY A 108 12.13 9.87 -17.28
N ARG A 109 11.41 9.37 -16.28
CA ARG A 109 10.54 10.16 -15.40
C ARG A 109 11.07 10.17 -13.98
N LEU A 110 11.01 11.32 -13.31
CA LEU A 110 11.18 11.40 -11.86
C LEU A 110 9.90 10.89 -11.19
N ARG A 111 9.99 9.73 -10.54
CA ARG A 111 8.88 9.09 -9.80
C ARG A 111 8.71 9.65 -8.40
N ALA A 112 9.83 9.98 -7.74
CA ALA A 112 9.81 10.46 -6.37
C ALA A 112 10.96 11.42 -6.08
N PHE A 113 10.67 12.38 -5.18
CA PHE A 113 11.57 13.37 -4.64
C PHE A 113 11.65 13.19 -3.12
N LEU A 114 12.68 12.44 -2.66
CA LEU A 114 12.74 11.93 -1.30
C LEU A 114 13.90 12.55 -0.51
N SER A 115 13.94 12.29 0.80
CA SER A 115 15.13 12.60 1.61
C SER A 115 16.32 11.76 1.14
N ASP A 116 17.52 12.30 1.21
CA ASP A 116 18.78 11.57 1.01
C ASP A 116 18.96 10.40 1.98
N ARG A 117 18.28 10.45 3.14
CA ARG A 117 18.23 9.38 4.16
C ARG A 117 17.18 8.31 3.87
N TYR A 118 16.44 8.42 2.75
CA TYR A 118 15.44 7.42 2.40
C TYR A 118 16.09 6.06 2.14
N ARG A 119 15.68 5.04 2.93
CA ARG A 119 16.15 3.67 2.72
C ARG A 119 15.46 3.10 1.47
N ARG A 120 16.27 2.76 0.48
CA ARG A 120 15.79 2.04 -0.71
C ARG A 120 15.45 0.61 -0.34
N LEU A 121 14.20 0.23 -0.54
CA LEU A 121 13.71 -1.14 -0.46
C LEU A 121 13.10 -1.45 -1.82
N ASP A 122 13.92 -1.97 -2.70
CA ASP A 122 13.54 -2.22 -4.08
C ASP A 122 12.64 -3.45 -4.17
N ASN A 123 11.60 -3.36 -5.00
CA ASN A 123 10.59 -4.39 -5.14
C ASN A 123 11.18 -5.71 -5.65
N LEU A 124 12.16 -5.66 -6.56
CA LEU A 124 12.83 -6.87 -7.05
C LEU A 124 13.56 -7.59 -5.92
N GLU A 125 14.36 -6.87 -5.14
CA GLU A 125 15.09 -7.42 -4.01
C GLU A 125 14.13 -7.99 -2.94
N LEU A 126 13.02 -7.30 -2.66
CA LEU A 126 11.98 -7.82 -1.78
C LEU A 126 11.41 -9.15 -2.30
N VAL A 127 11.08 -9.22 -3.58
CA VAL A 127 10.51 -10.43 -4.21
C VAL A 127 11.51 -11.58 -4.16
N ASP A 128 12.80 -11.33 -4.42
CA ASP A 128 13.89 -12.32 -4.32
C ASP A 128 14.01 -12.94 -2.92
N HIS A 129 13.75 -12.15 -1.88
CA HIS A 129 13.81 -12.65 -0.50
C HIS A 129 12.51 -13.31 -0.03
N VAL A 130 11.35 -12.88 -0.53
CA VAL A 130 10.04 -13.30 -0.02
C VAL A 130 9.50 -14.52 -0.77
N LEU A 131 9.65 -14.61 -2.10
CA LEU A 131 9.09 -15.73 -2.87
C LEU A 131 9.67 -17.10 -2.49
N PRO A 132 10.99 -17.27 -2.22
CA PRO A 132 11.52 -18.55 -1.76
C PRO A 132 10.89 -18.98 -0.42
N VAL A 133 10.66 -18.04 0.50
CA VAL A 133 10.00 -18.33 1.79
C VAL A 133 8.57 -18.81 1.55
N ILE A 134 7.79 -18.07 0.75
CA ILE A 134 6.41 -18.45 0.42
C ILE A 134 6.35 -19.83 -0.23
N SER A 135 7.28 -20.14 -1.12
CA SER A 135 7.31 -21.45 -1.81
C SER A 135 7.58 -22.63 -0.88
N GLN A 136 8.29 -22.39 0.24
CA GLN A 136 8.56 -23.41 1.26
C GLN A 136 7.42 -23.53 2.30
N MET A 137 6.53 -22.55 2.38
CA MET A 137 5.39 -22.58 3.31
C MET A 137 4.33 -23.59 2.81
N LYS A 138 4.10 -24.65 3.60
CA LYS A 138 3.15 -25.71 3.23
C LYS A 138 1.74 -25.15 2.94
N GLY A 139 1.25 -25.40 1.75
CA GLY A 139 -0.09 -25.01 1.30
C GLY A 139 -0.23 -23.56 0.89
N CYS A 140 0.83 -22.75 0.95
CA CYS A 140 0.81 -21.36 0.50
C CYS A 140 0.98 -21.25 -1.02
N GLU A 141 0.23 -20.30 -1.61
CA GLU A 141 0.29 -19.98 -3.04
C GLU A 141 0.01 -18.50 -3.24
N VAL A 142 0.77 -17.84 -4.13
CA VAL A 142 0.49 -16.48 -4.58
C VAL A 142 -0.68 -16.53 -5.55
N VAL A 143 -1.80 -15.96 -5.18
CA VAL A 143 -3.04 -15.98 -5.95
C VAL A 143 -3.33 -14.69 -6.70
N SER A 144 -2.67 -13.61 -6.33
CA SER A 144 -2.72 -12.32 -7.03
C SER A 144 -1.44 -11.55 -6.76
N ALA A 145 -0.85 -10.99 -7.80
CA ALA A 145 0.29 -10.08 -7.71
C ALA A 145 0.08 -8.91 -8.65
N ASP A 146 0.49 -7.73 -8.24
CA ASP A 146 0.48 -6.55 -9.10
C ASP A 146 1.57 -5.57 -8.72
N ILE A 147 2.02 -4.80 -9.71
CA ILE A 147 2.87 -3.65 -9.53
C ILE A 147 2.19 -2.44 -10.16
N THR A 148 1.86 -1.49 -9.32
CA THR A 148 1.26 -0.21 -9.74
C THR A 148 2.34 0.87 -9.81
N GLU A 149 1.97 2.08 -10.21
CA GLU A 149 2.89 3.23 -10.16
C GLU A 149 3.43 3.48 -8.73
N THR A 150 2.67 3.09 -7.70
CA THR A 150 2.96 3.42 -6.31
C THR A 150 3.37 2.24 -5.43
N HIS A 151 2.86 1.05 -5.69
CA HIS A 151 3.04 -0.10 -4.81
C HIS A 151 3.21 -1.42 -5.57
N LEU A 152 3.99 -2.31 -4.97
CA LEU A 152 3.97 -3.75 -5.22
C LEU A 152 2.98 -4.41 -4.26
N TYR A 153 2.26 -5.43 -4.73
CA TYR A 153 1.38 -6.30 -3.94
C TYR A 153 1.61 -7.77 -4.29
N LEU A 154 1.76 -8.61 -3.25
CA LEU A 154 1.69 -10.05 -3.34
C LEU A 154 0.60 -10.54 -2.39
N LYS A 155 -0.46 -11.17 -2.91
CA LYS A 155 -1.53 -11.76 -2.11
C LYS A 155 -1.40 -13.28 -2.12
N VAL A 156 -1.22 -13.84 -0.93
CA VAL A 156 -0.94 -15.26 -0.70
C VAL A 156 -2.10 -15.87 0.08
N ILE A 157 -2.52 -17.07 -0.30
CA ILE A 157 -3.48 -17.87 0.46
C ILE A 157 -2.83 -19.17 0.91
N ASN A 158 -3.28 -19.70 2.06
CA ASN A 158 -2.95 -21.05 2.51
C ASN A 158 -4.13 -21.98 2.26
N LYS A 159 -4.00 -22.90 1.30
CA LYS A 159 -5.05 -23.84 0.89
C LYS A 159 -5.37 -24.89 1.96
N THR A 160 -4.45 -25.14 2.88
CA THR A 160 -4.63 -26.13 3.95
C THR A 160 -5.27 -25.52 5.20
N MET A 161 -5.05 -24.24 5.46
CA MET A 161 -5.67 -23.52 6.58
C MET A 161 -6.99 -22.90 6.15
N LYS A 162 -8.05 -23.64 6.32
CA LYS A 162 -9.40 -23.28 5.90
C LYS A 162 -10.46 -23.73 6.90
N THR A 163 -11.57 -22.99 6.98
CA THR A 163 -12.74 -23.34 7.80
C THR A 163 -14.02 -22.83 7.16
N GLU A 164 -15.15 -23.33 7.63
CA GLU A 164 -16.46 -22.82 7.24
C GLU A 164 -16.96 -21.76 8.23
N ILE A 165 -17.48 -20.66 7.70
CA ILE A 165 -18.21 -19.67 8.51
C ILE A 165 -19.60 -20.21 8.83
N VAL A 166 -20.31 -20.66 7.77
CA VAL A 166 -21.54 -21.45 7.79
C VAL A 166 -21.40 -22.58 6.77
N PRO A 167 -22.23 -23.64 6.83
CA PRO A 167 -22.14 -24.73 5.88
C PRO A 167 -22.07 -24.27 4.42
N GLY A 168 -21.00 -24.67 3.73
CA GLY A 168 -20.70 -24.29 2.35
C GLY A 168 -19.96 -22.97 2.16
N ASP A 169 -19.84 -22.10 3.15
CA ASP A 169 -19.12 -20.83 3.06
C ASP A 169 -17.71 -20.95 3.62
N ILE A 170 -16.79 -21.39 2.78
CA ILE A 170 -15.40 -21.68 3.14
C ILE A 170 -14.54 -20.40 3.02
N VAL A 171 -13.75 -20.16 4.06
CA VAL A 171 -12.69 -19.14 4.07
C VAL A 171 -11.33 -19.80 4.25
N GLN A 172 -10.31 -19.17 3.70
CA GLN A 172 -8.91 -19.58 3.79
C GLN A 172 -8.08 -18.46 4.41
N ALA A 173 -7.12 -18.85 5.23
CA ALA A 173 -6.11 -17.94 5.75
C ALA A 173 -5.15 -17.51 4.62
N GLY A 174 -4.57 -16.33 4.77
CA GLY A 174 -3.56 -15.81 3.86
C GLY A 174 -2.91 -14.56 4.42
N PHE A 175 -2.10 -13.92 3.59
CA PHE A 175 -1.49 -12.63 3.89
C PHE A 175 -1.23 -11.82 2.62
N VAL A 176 -1.01 -10.52 2.81
CA VAL A 176 -0.62 -9.59 1.75
C VAL A 176 0.73 -8.98 2.10
N VAL A 177 1.69 -9.10 1.20
CA VAL A 177 2.93 -8.31 1.25
C VAL A 177 2.74 -7.11 0.34
N SER A 178 3.00 -5.91 0.85
CA SER A 178 2.95 -4.69 0.04
C SER A 178 4.13 -3.77 0.36
N ASN A 179 4.68 -3.12 -0.67
CA ASN A 179 5.81 -2.20 -0.56
C ASN A 179 5.64 -1.00 -1.48
N SER A 180 6.21 0.15 -1.09
CA SER A 180 6.30 1.34 -1.94
C SER A 180 7.75 1.81 -2.05
N GLU A 181 8.28 1.87 -3.28
CA GLU A 181 9.62 2.38 -3.55
C GLU A 181 9.72 3.90 -3.56
N ILE A 182 8.59 4.59 -3.54
CA ILE A 182 8.49 6.03 -3.77
C ILE A 182 8.02 6.81 -2.53
N GLY A 183 8.14 6.21 -1.34
CA GLY A 183 7.84 6.87 -0.08
C GLY A 183 6.35 7.02 0.25
N LEU A 184 5.44 6.34 -0.48
CA LEU A 184 4.00 6.39 -0.21
C LEU A 184 3.49 5.32 0.75
N GLY A 185 4.38 4.51 1.27
CA GLY A 185 4.05 3.47 2.23
C GLY A 185 5.28 2.70 2.69
N ALA A 186 5.18 2.10 3.87
CA ALA A 186 6.18 1.16 4.35
C ALA A 186 5.93 -0.24 3.79
N LEU A 187 6.94 -1.10 3.86
CA LEU A 187 6.74 -2.53 3.69
C LEU A 187 5.75 -3.04 4.75
N LYS A 188 4.73 -3.76 4.31
CA LYS A 188 3.69 -4.33 5.18
C LYS A 188 3.49 -5.80 4.87
N VAL A 189 3.26 -6.58 5.92
CA VAL A 189 2.73 -7.94 5.84
C VAL A 189 1.46 -7.95 6.67
N GLU A 190 0.32 -8.08 5.99
CA GLU A 190 -1.02 -7.93 6.59
C GLU A 190 -1.80 -9.25 6.44
N PRO A 191 -2.49 -9.75 7.49
CA PRO A 191 -3.32 -10.95 7.39
C PRO A 191 -4.44 -10.77 6.36
N LEU A 192 -4.73 -11.83 5.62
CA LEU A 192 -5.78 -11.91 4.61
C LEU A 192 -6.71 -13.08 4.93
N VAL A 193 -8.00 -12.84 4.89
CA VAL A 193 -9.02 -13.90 4.86
C VAL A 193 -9.65 -13.94 3.47
N TYR A 194 -9.49 -15.04 2.78
CA TYR A 194 -10.00 -15.25 1.44
C TYR A 194 -11.24 -16.14 1.44
N ARG A 195 -12.38 -15.62 0.96
CA ARG A 195 -13.64 -16.32 0.88
C ARG A 195 -13.83 -16.96 -0.48
N LEU A 196 -14.01 -18.28 -0.53
CA LEU A 196 -14.02 -19.04 -1.79
C LEU A 196 -15.26 -18.78 -2.65
N ILE A 197 -16.44 -18.65 -2.05
CA ILE A 197 -17.71 -18.47 -2.78
C ILE A 197 -17.69 -17.20 -3.64
N CYS A 198 -17.30 -16.08 -3.07
CA CYS A 198 -17.29 -14.78 -3.77
C CYS A 198 -15.92 -14.42 -4.34
N LYS A 199 -14.90 -15.24 -4.09
CA LYS A 199 -13.50 -14.98 -4.45
C LYS A 199 -13.02 -13.59 -4.00
N ASN A 200 -13.52 -13.09 -2.87
CA ASN A 200 -13.10 -11.82 -2.28
C ASN A 200 -12.10 -12.04 -1.15
N GLY A 201 -11.20 -11.09 -0.99
CA GLY A 201 -10.23 -11.03 0.10
C GLY A 201 -10.62 -9.93 1.09
N MET A 202 -10.43 -10.17 2.37
CA MET A 202 -10.54 -9.20 3.44
C MET A 202 -9.19 -9.11 4.15
N ILE A 203 -8.60 -7.91 4.15
CA ILE A 203 -7.32 -7.66 4.83
C ILE A 203 -7.64 -7.16 6.24
N SER A 204 -7.26 -7.94 7.25
CA SER A 204 -7.47 -7.57 8.65
C SER A 204 -6.31 -6.75 9.20
N LYS A 205 -6.58 -5.91 10.20
CA LYS A 205 -5.53 -5.19 10.91
C LYS A 205 -4.92 -6.12 11.95
N ASP A 206 -3.63 -6.39 11.85
CA ASP A 206 -2.87 -7.00 12.92
C ASP A 206 -2.21 -5.91 13.77
N TYR A 207 -2.74 -5.66 14.96
CA TYR A 207 -2.18 -4.66 15.88
C TYR A 207 -0.80 -5.06 16.43
N ALA A 208 -0.44 -6.34 16.34
CA ALA A 208 0.86 -6.84 16.82
C ALA A 208 2.03 -6.46 15.88
N HIS A 209 1.77 -6.23 14.59
CA HIS A 209 2.81 -5.92 13.59
C HIS A 209 3.01 -4.42 13.31
N LYS A 210 2.38 -3.51 14.05
CA LYS A 210 2.63 -2.06 13.93
C LYS A 210 4.08 -1.64 14.23
N LYS A 211 4.90 -2.51 14.83
CA LYS A 211 6.31 -2.22 15.17
C LYS A 211 7.29 -2.36 14.01
N TYR A 212 6.90 -2.92 12.88
CA TYR A 212 7.79 -3.20 11.74
C TYR A 212 7.83 -2.09 10.69
N HIS A 213 7.17 -0.95 10.95
CA HIS A 213 7.21 0.25 10.11
C HIS A 213 8.42 1.14 10.36
N THR A 214 9.45 0.64 10.97
CA THR A 214 10.67 1.41 11.14
C THR A 214 11.45 1.43 9.82
N GLY A 215 11.05 2.35 8.94
CA GLY A 215 12.09 3.11 8.26
C GLY A 215 13.05 3.57 9.36
N ARG A 216 14.35 3.50 9.10
CA ARG A 216 15.39 3.95 10.02
C ARG A 216 14.95 5.21 10.76
N GLN A 217 14.50 5.09 12.02
CA GLN A 217 14.60 6.19 12.96
C GLN A 217 16.08 6.29 13.31
N VAL A 218 16.80 7.03 12.51
CA VAL A 218 18.05 7.62 12.97
C VAL A 218 17.62 8.75 13.88
N GLU A 219 17.77 8.55 15.19
CA GLU A 219 17.75 9.65 16.14
C GLU A 219 18.64 10.77 15.59
N ASP A 220 18.20 12.00 15.78
CA ASP A 220 18.77 13.27 15.31
C ASP A 220 20.31 13.42 15.43
N THR A 221 21.06 12.67 14.63
CA THR A 221 22.47 12.96 14.39
C THR A 221 22.66 13.15 12.89
N ASP A 222 22.91 14.37 12.53
CA ASP A 222 22.98 14.88 11.14
C ASP A 222 23.98 14.18 10.18
N ASN A 223 24.70 13.15 10.62
CA ASN A 223 25.81 12.54 9.86
C ASN A 223 25.89 11.00 9.92
N ALA A 224 24.83 10.28 10.23
CA ALA A 224 24.90 8.81 10.39
C ALA A 224 25.28 8.06 9.10
N TYR A 225 25.03 8.62 7.91
CA TYR A 225 25.42 8.02 6.62
C TYR A 225 26.91 8.21 6.28
N GLU A 226 27.54 9.24 6.81
CA GLU A 226 28.99 9.44 6.63
C GLU A 226 29.82 8.59 7.60
N LEU A 227 29.18 7.98 8.62
CA LEU A 227 29.83 7.19 9.67
C LEU A 227 29.96 5.70 9.36
N TYR A 228 29.13 5.14 8.47
CA TYR A 228 29.10 3.70 8.21
C TYR A 228 29.71 3.35 6.85
N SER A 229 30.57 2.34 6.83
CA SER A 229 31.10 1.78 5.58
C SER A 229 30.00 1.10 4.77
N ASP A 230 30.22 0.95 3.46
CA ASP A 230 29.29 0.23 2.56
C ASP A 230 29.03 -1.21 3.03
N GLU A 231 30.03 -1.86 3.63
CA GLU A 231 29.90 -3.19 4.21
C GLU A 231 28.93 -3.23 5.39
N THR A 232 28.96 -2.21 6.26
CA THR A 232 28.02 -2.08 7.38
C THR A 232 26.60 -1.84 6.88
N LEU A 233 26.44 -1.00 5.85
CA LEU A 233 25.13 -0.75 5.24
C LEU A 233 24.56 -2.00 4.58
N ALA A 234 25.39 -2.75 3.86
CA ALA A 234 24.98 -4.03 3.25
C ALA A 234 24.60 -5.08 4.30
N ALA A 235 25.32 -5.14 5.43
CA ALA A 235 24.97 -6.05 6.52
C ALA A 235 23.64 -5.68 7.18
N ASP A 236 23.36 -4.38 7.37
CA ASP A 236 22.07 -3.89 7.89
C ASP A 236 20.92 -4.20 6.92
N ASP A 237 21.12 -4.07 5.62
CA ASP A 237 20.12 -4.43 4.61
C ASP A 237 19.85 -5.94 4.63
N LYS A 238 20.88 -6.76 4.71
CA LYS A 238 20.73 -8.22 4.85
C LYS A 238 19.95 -8.59 6.12
N ALA A 239 20.29 -8.01 7.27
CA ALA A 239 19.58 -8.24 8.52
C ALA A 239 18.11 -7.81 8.44
N TYR A 240 17.83 -6.73 7.72
CA TYR A 240 16.46 -6.29 7.47
C TYR A 240 15.66 -7.30 6.66
N PHE A 241 16.20 -7.81 5.55
CA PHE A 241 15.51 -8.82 4.74
C PHE A 241 15.33 -10.14 5.48
N MET A 242 16.27 -10.54 6.33
CA MET A 242 16.08 -11.69 7.23
C MET A 242 14.87 -11.50 8.16
N LYS A 243 14.69 -10.30 8.73
CA LYS A 243 13.50 -9.98 9.53
C LYS A 243 12.22 -10.03 8.71
N VAL A 244 12.25 -9.58 7.46
CA VAL A 244 11.09 -9.69 6.55
C VAL A 244 10.75 -11.16 6.28
N GLN A 245 11.74 -12.01 6.06
CA GLN A 245 11.55 -13.46 5.88
C GLN A 245 10.92 -14.11 7.12
N ASP A 246 11.38 -13.76 8.32
CA ASP A 246 10.81 -14.24 9.58
C ASP A 246 9.33 -13.83 9.72
N ILE A 247 9.01 -12.56 9.40
CA ILE A 247 7.64 -12.04 9.43
C ILE A 247 6.76 -12.77 8.45
N VAL A 248 7.24 -12.98 7.21
CA VAL A 248 6.48 -13.70 6.18
C VAL A 248 6.26 -15.16 6.61
N SER A 249 7.29 -15.82 7.16
CA SER A 249 7.18 -17.20 7.67
C SER A 249 6.11 -17.32 8.77
N ALA A 250 5.97 -16.29 9.61
CA ALA A 250 5.00 -16.22 10.70
C ALA A 250 3.64 -15.60 10.29
N ALA A 251 3.47 -15.21 9.02
CA ALA A 251 2.29 -14.47 8.57
C ALA A 251 0.99 -15.30 8.56
N VAL A 252 1.10 -16.62 8.49
CA VAL A 252 -0.03 -17.54 8.57
C VAL A 252 -0.08 -18.14 9.96
N ASP A 253 -0.92 -17.57 10.82
CA ASP A 253 -1.11 -17.96 12.22
C ASP A 253 -2.53 -18.49 12.41
N GLU A 254 -2.64 -19.75 12.87
CA GLU A 254 -3.92 -20.44 13.03
C GLU A 254 -4.77 -19.79 14.14
N ALA A 255 -4.17 -19.37 15.23
CA ALA A 255 -4.91 -18.76 16.33
C ALA A 255 -5.52 -17.41 15.89
N LYS A 256 -4.76 -16.58 15.18
CA LYS A 256 -5.24 -15.30 14.64
C LYS A 256 -6.29 -15.50 13.56
N PHE A 257 -6.13 -16.50 12.71
CA PHE A 257 -7.14 -16.85 11.71
C PHE A 257 -8.46 -17.23 12.37
N ASN A 258 -8.41 -18.10 13.38
CA ASN A 258 -9.60 -18.54 14.12
C ASN A 258 -10.30 -17.36 14.83
N LEU A 259 -9.53 -16.44 15.44
CA LEU A 259 -10.10 -15.23 16.03
C LEU A 259 -10.83 -14.37 14.99
N THR A 260 -10.29 -14.24 13.79
CA THR A 260 -10.94 -13.49 12.71
C THR A 260 -12.20 -14.21 12.22
N VAL A 261 -12.19 -15.55 12.14
CA VAL A 261 -13.36 -16.36 11.81
C VAL A 261 -14.47 -16.18 12.84
N ASP A 262 -14.14 -16.16 14.14
CA ASP A 262 -15.12 -15.94 15.20
C ASP A 262 -15.70 -14.54 15.16
N LYS A 263 -14.92 -13.51 14.77
CA LYS A 263 -15.45 -12.17 14.50
C LYS A 263 -16.42 -12.19 13.33
N LEU A 264 -16.11 -12.90 12.24
CA LEU A 264 -17.02 -13.03 11.07
C LEU A 264 -18.34 -13.71 11.47
N ARG A 265 -18.28 -14.80 12.26
CA ARG A 265 -19.47 -15.47 12.79
C ARG A 265 -20.28 -14.55 13.72
N SER A 266 -19.60 -13.76 14.53
CA SER A 266 -20.25 -12.78 15.40
C SER A 266 -20.92 -11.66 14.61
N ALA A 267 -20.31 -11.20 13.54
CA ALA A 267 -20.84 -10.16 12.66
C ALA A 267 -22.15 -10.57 11.97
N MET A 268 -22.42 -11.86 11.76
CA MET A 268 -23.70 -12.35 11.24
C MET A 268 -24.88 -12.07 12.16
N ARG A 269 -24.64 -11.91 13.46
CA ARG A 269 -25.67 -11.61 14.46
C ARG A 269 -25.95 -10.12 14.63
N ILE A 270 -25.18 -9.26 13.97
CA ILE A 270 -25.31 -7.81 14.07
C ILE A 270 -26.10 -7.30 12.88
N VAL A 271 -27.28 -6.73 13.13
CA VAL A 271 -28.10 -6.10 12.09
C VAL A 271 -27.54 -4.71 11.79
N THR A 272 -27.35 -4.38 10.50
CA THR A 272 -26.73 -3.11 10.07
C THR A 272 -27.70 -1.94 10.01
N GLY A 273 -29.00 -2.16 10.09
CA GLY A 273 -30.07 -1.16 9.98
C GLY A 273 -31.18 -1.64 9.03
N GLU A 274 -32.32 -0.95 9.07
CA GLU A 274 -33.50 -1.31 8.28
C GLU A 274 -33.39 -0.88 6.82
N ASN A 275 -32.55 0.12 6.51
CA ASN A 275 -32.40 0.69 5.18
C ASN A 275 -30.99 0.49 4.61
N PRO A 276 -30.80 -0.45 3.67
CA PRO A 276 -29.49 -0.71 3.04
C PRO A 276 -28.88 0.52 2.34
N VAL A 277 -29.70 1.37 1.74
CA VAL A 277 -29.23 2.58 1.04
C VAL A 277 -28.60 3.53 2.05
N GLN A 278 -29.31 3.82 3.14
CA GLN A 278 -28.79 4.70 4.19
C GLN A 278 -27.53 4.12 4.84
N THR A 279 -27.48 2.81 5.05
CA THR A 279 -26.29 2.12 5.59
C THR A 279 -25.07 2.36 4.69
N VAL A 280 -25.22 2.21 3.36
CA VAL A 280 -24.12 2.41 2.41
C VAL A 280 -23.74 3.90 2.28
N GLU A 281 -24.68 4.85 2.37
CA GLU A 281 -24.37 6.28 2.36
C GLU A 281 -23.54 6.67 3.57
N VAL A 282 -23.93 6.26 4.78
CA VAL A 282 -23.14 6.51 6.02
C VAL A 282 -21.74 5.89 5.92
N LEU A 283 -21.63 4.68 5.37
CA LEU A 283 -20.36 4.04 5.12
C LEU A 283 -19.53 4.85 4.11
N GLY A 284 -20.17 5.31 3.05
CA GLY A 284 -19.55 6.10 1.99
C GLY A 284 -18.95 7.41 2.48
N ASP A 285 -19.64 8.10 3.36
CA ASP A 285 -19.15 9.35 3.97
C ASP A 285 -17.96 9.07 4.90
N ARG A 286 -18.04 7.99 5.68
CA ARG A 286 -16.98 7.62 6.63
C ARG A 286 -15.67 7.22 5.98
N TYR A 287 -15.72 6.45 4.88
CA TYR A 287 -14.54 5.92 4.18
C TYR A 287 -14.25 6.63 2.86
N VAL A 288 -14.88 7.78 2.64
CA VAL A 288 -14.68 8.62 1.44
C VAL A 288 -14.85 7.82 0.15
N LEU A 289 -15.97 7.04 0.08
CA LEU A 289 -16.30 6.25 -1.10
C LEU A 289 -16.93 7.14 -2.17
N ASN A 290 -16.49 6.97 -3.41
CA ASN A 290 -17.09 7.67 -4.54
C ASN A 290 -18.46 7.07 -4.93
N LYS A 291 -19.19 7.73 -5.83
CA LYS A 291 -20.54 7.31 -6.24
C LYS A 291 -20.58 5.90 -6.85
N LEU A 292 -19.57 5.54 -7.65
CA LEU A 292 -19.50 4.22 -8.30
C LEU A 292 -19.24 3.12 -7.27
N GLU A 293 -18.36 3.36 -6.30
CA GLU A 293 -18.07 2.45 -5.21
C GLU A 293 -19.32 2.22 -4.33
N ARG A 294 -20.02 3.30 -3.94
CA ARG A 294 -21.28 3.20 -3.18
C ARG A 294 -22.32 2.38 -3.95
N ALA A 295 -22.50 2.63 -5.24
CA ALA A 295 -23.44 1.88 -6.08
C ALA A 295 -23.05 0.40 -6.20
N SER A 296 -21.76 0.09 -6.34
CA SER A 296 -21.26 -1.29 -6.39
C SER A 296 -21.49 -2.00 -5.05
N ILE A 297 -21.16 -1.38 -3.93
CA ILE A 297 -21.37 -1.93 -2.59
C ILE A 297 -22.87 -2.19 -2.35
N LEU A 298 -23.73 -1.22 -2.65
CA LEU A 298 -25.17 -1.37 -2.50
C LEU A 298 -25.70 -2.53 -3.33
N ARG A 299 -25.27 -2.62 -4.60
CA ARG A 299 -25.65 -3.75 -5.47
C ARG A 299 -25.26 -5.09 -4.86
N HIS A 300 -24.02 -5.27 -4.39
CA HIS A 300 -23.56 -6.51 -3.79
C HIS A 300 -24.25 -6.79 -2.46
N PHE A 301 -24.58 -5.77 -1.68
CA PHE A 301 -25.29 -5.92 -0.42
C PHE A 301 -26.73 -6.41 -0.62
N ILE A 302 -27.44 -5.84 -1.61
CA ILE A 302 -28.81 -6.29 -1.96
C ILE A 302 -28.78 -7.68 -2.60
N MET A 303 -27.88 -7.93 -3.54
CA MET A 303 -27.77 -9.25 -4.21
C MET A 303 -27.37 -10.36 -3.24
N GLY A 304 -26.55 -10.05 -2.23
CA GLY A 304 -26.16 -10.99 -1.20
C GLY A 304 -27.30 -11.40 -0.26
N ASN A 305 -28.36 -10.61 -0.21
CA ASN A 305 -29.56 -10.82 0.63
C ASN A 305 -29.24 -11.11 2.10
N ASP A 306 -28.11 -10.60 2.58
CA ASP A 306 -27.64 -10.69 3.96
C ASP A 306 -27.42 -9.27 4.50
N PHE A 307 -28.39 -8.77 5.26
CA PHE A 307 -28.36 -7.42 5.82
C PHE A 307 -27.72 -7.38 7.22
N SER A 308 -26.93 -8.39 7.55
CA SER A 308 -26.07 -8.38 8.72
C SER A 308 -24.79 -7.56 8.47
N HIS A 309 -24.05 -7.34 9.56
CA HIS A 309 -22.73 -6.72 9.46
C HIS A 309 -21.74 -7.57 8.62
N PHE A 310 -21.86 -8.90 8.68
CA PHE A 310 -21.14 -9.83 7.84
C PHE A 310 -21.44 -9.61 6.34
N GLY A 311 -22.74 -9.49 5.99
CA GLY A 311 -23.15 -9.20 4.62
C GLY A 311 -22.61 -7.86 4.11
N LEU A 312 -22.59 -6.82 4.96
CA LEU A 312 -22.03 -5.52 4.61
C LEU A 312 -20.51 -5.61 4.37
N VAL A 313 -19.76 -6.29 5.24
CA VAL A 313 -18.31 -6.55 5.05
C VAL A 313 -18.06 -7.28 3.73
N ASN A 314 -18.86 -8.29 3.42
CA ASN A 314 -18.77 -9.02 2.16
C ASN A 314 -19.09 -8.14 0.94
N ALA A 315 -20.07 -7.26 1.01
CA ALA A 315 -20.41 -6.34 -0.07
C ALA A 315 -19.25 -5.37 -0.36
N VAL A 316 -18.62 -4.81 0.68
CA VAL A 316 -17.46 -3.94 0.55
C VAL A 316 -16.27 -4.67 -0.08
N THR A 317 -15.91 -5.84 0.46
CA THR A 317 -14.77 -6.61 -0.06
C THR A 317 -15.04 -7.19 -1.45
N ARG A 318 -16.28 -7.48 -1.81
CA ARG A 318 -16.67 -7.94 -3.16
C ARG A 318 -16.57 -6.81 -4.18
N SER A 319 -16.91 -5.58 -3.81
CA SER A 319 -16.81 -4.41 -4.68
C SER A 319 -15.38 -4.10 -5.12
N SER A 320 -14.36 -4.59 -4.41
CA SER A 320 -12.96 -4.46 -4.81
C SER A 320 -12.68 -5.04 -6.20
N GLN A 321 -13.46 -6.04 -6.64
CA GLN A 321 -13.29 -6.65 -7.96
C GLN A 321 -13.84 -5.78 -9.11
N ASP A 322 -14.72 -4.84 -8.80
CA ASP A 322 -15.34 -3.95 -9.77
C ASP A 322 -14.51 -2.67 -10.01
N VAL A 323 -13.52 -2.39 -9.14
CA VAL A 323 -12.67 -1.21 -9.23
C VAL A 323 -11.50 -1.46 -10.18
N ALA A 324 -11.23 -0.55 -11.11
CA ALA A 324 -10.14 -0.70 -12.08
C ALA A 324 -8.75 -0.57 -11.42
N ASP A 325 -8.58 0.39 -10.52
CA ASP A 325 -7.31 0.65 -9.81
C ASP A 325 -7.03 -0.42 -8.75
N TYR A 326 -5.85 -1.05 -8.81
CA TYR A 326 -5.48 -2.12 -7.90
C TYR A 326 -5.19 -1.63 -6.48
N ASN A 327 -4.65 -0.42 -6.33
CA ASN A 327 -4.43 0.19 -5.02
C ASN A 327 -5.78 0.41 -4.33
N ARG A 328 -6.75 0.99 -5.04
CA ARG A 328 -8.08 1.24 -4.51
C ARG A 328 -8.84 -0.06 -4.20
N ALA A 329 -8.71 -1.06 -5.05
CA ALA A 329 -9.26 -2.39 -4.80
C ALA A 329 -8.71 -2.99 -3.49
N THR A 330 -7.40 -2.92 -3.29
CA THR A 330 -6.75 -3.40 -2.05
C THR A 330 -7.17 -2.56 -0.83
N GLU A 331 -7.40 -1.26 -1.00
CA GLU A 331 -7.93 -0.41 0.06
C GLU A 331 -9.36 -0.80 0.48
N LEU A 332 -10.24 -1.13 -0.46
CA LEU A 332 -11.58 -1.66 -0.16
C LEU A 332 -11.51 -2.98 0.63
N GLU A 333 -10.56 -3.83 0.32
CA GLU A 333 -10.32 -5.06 1.11
C GLU A 333 -9.88 -4.75 2.55
N ARG A 334 -9.06 -3.70 2.77
CA ARG A 334 -8.68 -3.20 4.11
C ARG A 334 -9.85 -2.52 4.83
N ILE A 335 -10.68 -1.77 4.10
CA ILE A 335 -11.90 -1.17 4.65
C ILE A 335 -12.82 -2.28 5.18
N GLY A 336 -12.97 -3.38 4.45
CA GLY A 336 -13.74 -4.53 4.91
C GLY A 336 -13.26 -5.10 6.23
N GLY A 337 -11.96 -5.29 6.41
CA GLY A 337 -11.39 -5.76 7.68
C GLY A 337 -11.56 -4.74 8.82
N THR A 338 -11.35 -3.47 8.53
CA THR A 338 -11.59 -2.39 9.52
C THR A 338 -13.05 -2.35 9.95
N LEU A 339 -13.96 -2.48 8.99
CA LEU A 339 -15.40 -2.48 9.23
C LEU A 339 -15.80 -3.65 10.12
N LEU A 340 -15.25 -4.86 9.87
CA LEU A 340 -15.49 -6.03 10.70
C LEU A 340 -15.13 -5.77 12.16
N ASP A 341 -13.90 -5.31 12.41
CA ASP A 341 -13.41 -5.05 13.78
C ASP A 341 -14.26 -4.00 14.49
N GLU A 342 -14.53 -2.86 13.85
CA GLU A 342 -15.32 -1.77 14.44
C GLU A 342 -16.76 -2.15 14.74
N GLY A 343 -17.38 -2.97 13.90
CA GLY A 343 -18.76 -3.46 14.11
C GLY A 343 -18.85 -4.40 15.29
N VAL A 344 -17.94 -5.37 15.36
CA VAL A 344 -17.87 -6.36 16.44
C VAL A 344 -17.54 -5.68 17.78
N ASP A 345 -16.55 -4.79 17.81
CA ASP A 345 -16.16 -4.06 19.01
C ASP A 345 -17.28 -3.14 19.54
N ARG A 346 -18.00 -2.47 18.61
CA ARG A 346 -19.15 -1.63 18.98
C ARG A 346 -20.30 -2.46 19.56
N ALA A 347 -20.58 -3.61 18.97
CA ALA A 347 -21.63 -4.51 19.47
C ALA A 347 -21.26 -5.10 20.84
N ALA A 348 -20.00 -5.47 21.05
CA ALA A 348 -19.50 -5.93 22.33
C ALA A 348 -19.62 -4.85 23.43
N LYS A 349 -19.20 -3.60 23.15
CA LYS A 349 -19.36 -2.46 24.06
C LYS A 349 -20.81 -2.16 24.43
N LYS A 350 -21.76 -2.45 23.54
CA LYS A 350 -23.20 -2.33 23.81
C LYS A 350 -23.80 -3.54 24.51
N GLY A 351 -23.01 -4.55 24.87
CA GLY A 351 -23.49 -5.79 25.49
C GLY A 351 -24.28 -6.72 24.56
N LEU A 352 -24.27 -6.46 23.25
CA LEU A 352 -24.96 -7.26 22.24
C LEU A 352 -24.21 -8.55 21.87
N LEU A 353 -22.91 -8.59 22.15
CA LEU A 353 -22.01 -9.73 21.89
C LEU A 353 -21.09 -9.98 23.09
N ARG A 354 -20.83 -11.24 23.39
CA ARG A 354 -19.69 -11.65 24.24
C ARG A 354 -18.54 -12.03 23.31
N LEU A 355 -17.44 -11.28 23.35
CA LEU A 355 -16.21 -11.65 22.66
C LEU A 355 -15.53 -12.79 23.45
N PRO A 356 -14.89 -13.78 22.77
CA PRO A 356 -14.00 -14.72 23.45
C PRO A 356 -12.88 -13.94 24.13
N ALA A 357 -12.47 -14.36 25.32
CA ALA A 357 -11.34 -13.76 26.02
C ALA A 357 -10.10 -13.89 25.12
N ALA A 358 -9.34 -12.81 24.99
CA ALA A 358 -8.05 -12.84 24.31
C ALA A 358 -7.14 -13.79 25.09
N ALA A 359 -6.65 -14.84 24.42
CA ALA A 359 -5.67 -15.77 24.94
C ALA A 359 -4.27 -15.16 24.96
#